data_4e0d02982f9ae1c5956c25e74f2c6e8a
#
_entry.id   4e0d02982f9ae1c5956c25e74f2c6e8a
#
_cell.length_a   1.000
_cell.length_b   1.000
_cell.length_c   1.000
_cell.angle_alpha   90.00
_cell.angle_beta   90.00
_cell.angle_gamma   90.00
#
_symmetry.space_group_name_H-M   'P 1'
#
loop_
_entity.id
_entity.type
_entity.pdbx_description
1 polymer ?
#
loop_
_entity_poly.entity_id
_entity_poly.type
_entity_poly.pdbx_seq_one_letter_code
_entity_poly.pdbx_strand_id
1 'polypeptide(L)'
;MSAGNIGTISRISGPVVDVHFPEHSSVPDIFHAVEVTINGSVHVLECLQQLGNGEVRCISMRPTDGMSRGMEAVDTGAPISVPASEGMFGRMINVTGEPIDRAGPIPAADRWPIHHRAPDFVDVVPAGEVLETGIKVIDLMTPYAKGGKIGLFGGAGVGKTVLIEELIRNIAFEHNGYSVFAGVGERSREGNDLWNEMKESGVIDKTALVFGQMNETAGARLRVPLAGLTIAEYFREHSHKDVLLFIDNIFRFTQAGSEVSALLGRMPSAVGYQPTLASEMGMLQERIVSTKNGSITSVQAIYVPADDLTDPAPATAFSHLDATTVLSRSIVELGIYPAVAPLESSSRMLTPDIVGKRHYQAAKEVQRVLQRYNELQDIIAILGMDELSPEDRKTVSRARRVQRFMSQPFHVAESFTGMPGKFVHIEDTIKGFEAILGGDCDNIPEQNFLMAGSIEDVYAKGC
;
A
#
# COMPACT_ATOMS: atom_id res chain seq x y z
N MET A 1 36.81 14.02 -1.56
CA MET A 1 36.23 13.22 -0.47
C MET A 1 36.78 13.80 0.82
N SER A 2 35.94 14.47 1.61
CA SER A 2 36.35 14.88 2.97
C SER A 2 36.66 13.59 3.75
N ALA A 3 37.75 13.60 4.53
CA ALA A 3 38.03 12.50 5.43
C ALA A 3 36.79 12.29 6.29
N GLY A 4 36.12 11.13 6.13
CA GLY A 4 34.90 10.82 6.88
C GLY A 4 35.19 10.90 8.37
N ASN A 5 34.21 11.36 9.14
CA ASN A 5 34.27 11.38 10.58
C ASN A 5 34.31 9.92 11.09
N ILE A 6 35.42 9.49 11.70
CA ILE A 6 35.67 8.08 12.07
C ILE A 6 35.50 7.93 13.57
N GLY A 7 34.58 7.07 13.95
CA GLY A 7 34.37 6.57 15.29
C GLY A 7 34.83 5.11 15.45
N THR A 8 34.64 4.56 16.63
CA THR A 8 34.92 3.16 16.95
C THR A 8 33.73 2.53 17.68
N ILE A 9 33.44 1.27 17.37
CA ILE A 9 32.36 0.53 18.04
C ILE A 9 32.76 0.33 19.52
N SER A 10 31.93 0.87 20.42
CA SER A 10 32.12 0.76 21.87
C SER A 10 31.34 -0.41 22.48
N ARG A 11 30.14 -0.69 21.94
CA ARG A 11 29.25 -1.73 22.43
C ARG A 11 28.37 -2.30 21.30
N ILE A 12 28.06 -3.60 21.38
CA ILE A 12 27.10 -4.28 20.49
C ILE A 12 26.09 -5.03 21.35
N SER A 13 24.80 -4.86 21.08
CA SER A 13 23.70 -5.53 21.77
C SER A 13 22.61 -5.92 20.76
N GLY A 14 22.74 -7.10 20.14
CA GLY A 14 21.91 -7.49 19.00
C GLY A 14 22.06 -6.48 17.85
N PRO A 15 20.97 -5.93 17.30
CA PRO A 15 21.05 -4.96 16.21
C PRO A 15 21.43 -3.54 16.68
N VAL A 16 21.55 -3.29 17.98
CA VAL A 16 21.96 -1.99 18.54
C VAL A 16 23.46 -1.95 18.66
N VAL A 17 24.07 -0.90 18.11
CA VAL A 17 25.51 -0.68 18.10
C VAL A 17 25.78 0.73 18.63
N ASP A 18 26.53 0.82 19.73
CA ASP A 18 27.00 2.10 20.24
C ASP A 18 28.40 2.38 19.65
N VAL A 19 28.57 3.60 19.13
CA VAL A 19 29.80 4.07 18.47
C VAL A 19 30.31 5.30 19.18
N HIS A 20 31.61 5.30 19.51
CA HIS A 20 32.30 6.42 20.14
C HIS A 20 33.09 7.22 19.12
N PHE A 21 32.83 8.52 19.04
CA PHE A 21 33.59 9.49 18.25
C PHE A 21 34.51 10.30 19.15
N PRO A 22 35.78 10.52 18.76
CA PRO A 22 36.75 11.26 19.58
C PRO A 22 36.30 12.71 19.84
N GLU A 23 36.74 13.31 20.96
CA GLU A 23 36.34 14.66 21.40
C GLU A 23 36.57 15.77 20.37
N HIS A 24 37.47 15.58 19.41
CA HIS A 24 37.77 16.55 18.34
C HIS A 24 36.97 16.29 17.04
N SER A 25 36.12 15.27 17.04
CA SER A 25 35.26 14.91 15.91
C SER A 25 33.82 15.39 16.16
N SER A 26 33.11 15.73 15.08
CA SER A 26 31.67 15.96 15.20
C SER A 26 30.94 14.64 15.50
N VAL A 27 29.92 14.70 16.35
CA VAL A 27 29.04 13.55 16.57
C VAL A 27 28.03 13.48 15.43
N PRO A 28 27.76 12.29 14.85
CA PRO A 28 26.73 12.16 13.80
C PRO A 28 25.37 12.71 14.21
N ASP A 29 24.72 13.37 13.30
CA ASP A 29 23.34 13.81 13.50
C ASP A 29 22.38 12.61 13.55
N ILE A 30 21.21 12.82 14.13
CA ILE A 30 20.14 11.80 14.14
C ILE A 30 19.76 11.47 12.71
N PHE A 31 19.61 10.17 12.43
CA PHE A 31 19.38 9.55 11.13
C PHE A 31 20.56 9.53 10.16
N HIS A 32 21.75 10.03 10.52
CA HIS A 32 22.93 9.80 9.71
C HIS A 32 23.24 8.30 9.59
N ALA A 33 23.68 7.92 8.40
CA ALA A 33 24.19 6.60 8.12
C ALA A 33 25.65 6.50 8.60
N VAL A 34 25.94 5.47 9.36
CA VAL A 34 27.28 5.12 9.84
C VAL A 34 27.68 3.77 9.24
N GLU A 35 28.78 3.72 8.53
CA GLU A 35 29.23 2.54 7.80
C GLU A 35 30.30 1.78 8.58
N VAL A 36 30.15 0.45 8.67
CA VAL A 36 31.13 -0.47 9.25
C VAL A 36 31.48 -1.52 8.21
N THR A 37 32.79 -1.69 7.94
CA THR A 37 33.23 -2.70 6.97
C THR A 37 33.60 -4.00 7.68
N ILE A 38 32.97 -5.09 7.32
CA ILE A 38 33.20 -6.44 7.86
C ILE A 38 33.54 -7.37 6.71
N ASN A 39 34.71 -7.94 6.69
CA ASN A 39 35.17 -8.88 5.66
C ASN A 39 34.94 -8.36 4.21
N GLY A 40 35.14 -7.05 4.00
CA GLY A 40 34.97 -6.41 2.71
C GLY A 40 33.50 -6.07 2.32
N SER A 41 32.55 -6.35 3.22
CA SER A 41 31.14 -5.96 3.06
C SER A 41 30.82 -4.75 3.93
N VAL A 42 30.13 -3.77 3.38
CA VAL A 42 29.68 -2.58 4.11
C VAL A 42 28.37 -2.89 4.84
N HIS A 43 28.36 -2.66 6.13
CA HIS A 43 27.18 -2.73 6.99
C HIS A 43 26.77 -1.32 7.36
N VAL A 44 25.52 -0.95 7.07
CA VAL A 44 24.97 0.37 7.35
C VAL A 44 24.23 0.35 8.69
N LEU A 45 24.61 1.28 9.54
CA LEU A 45 23.96 1.59 10.82
C LEU A 45 23.25 2.95 10.66
N GLU A 46 22.18 3.18 11.39
CA GLU A 46 21.51 4.48 11.44
C GLU A 46 21.60 5.06 12.85
N CYS A 47 22.09 6.28 13.00
CA CYS A 47 22.17 6.97 14.27
C CYS A 47 20.77 7.36 14.77
N LEU A 48 20.36 6.85 15.95
CA LEU A 48 19.03 7.12 16.53
C LEU A 48 19.06 7.91 17.84
N GLN A 49 20.20 7.93 18.54
CA GLN A 49 20.36 8.67 19.80
C GLN A 49 21.79 9.16 19.94
N GLN A 50 21.95 10.37 20.45
CA GLN A 50 23.20 10.88 20.97
C GLN A 50 23.21 10.69 22.50
N LEU A 51 24.18 9.93 23.00
CA LEU A 51 24.25 9.54 24.42
C LEU A 51 25.07 10.50 25.28
N GLY A 52 25.76 11.45 24.64
CA GLY A 52 26.74 12.33 25.26
C GLY A 52 28.17 11.73 25.25
N ASN A 53 29.16 12.52 25.63
CA ASN A 53 30.56 12.15 25.65
C ASN A 53 31.11 11.51 24.35
N GLY A 54 30.63 12.00 23.20
CA GLY A 54 31.01 11.46 21.89
C GLY A 54 30.36 10.11 21.53
N GLU A 55 29.48 9.57 22.36
CA GLU A 55 28.80 8.32 22.05
C GLU A 55 27.46 8.53 21.35
N VAL A 56 27.21 7.72 20.33
CA VAL A 56 25.93 7.61 19.62
C VAL A 56 25.43 6.17 19.65
N ARG A 57 24.12 6.02 19.69
CA ARG A 57 23.45 4.73 19.56
C ARG A 57 22.83 4.58 18.19
N CYS A 58 23.24 3.53 17.50
CA CYS A 58 22.79 3.22 16.16
C CYS A 58 22.00 1.91 16.13
N ILE A 59 21.15 1.77 15.11
CA ILE A 59 20.48 0.52 14.77
C ILE A 59 21.02 -0.01 13.44
N SER A 60 21.36 -1.30 13.40
CA SER A 60 21.88 -1.92 12.19
C SER A 60 20.78 -2.28 11.21
N MET A 61 21.04 -2.03 9.92
CA MET A 61 20.16 -2.45 8.82
C MET A 61 20.37 -3.92 8.42
N ARG A 62 21.43 -4.55 8.93
CA ARG A 62 21.74 -5.98 8.72
C ARG A 62 22.10 -6.64 10.05
N PRO A 63 22.10 -8.00 10.11
CA PRO A 63 22.63 -8.70 11.28
C PRO A 63 24.05 -8.21 11.62
N THR A 64 24.34 -8.13 12.92
CA THR A 64 25.63 -7.62 13.44
C THR A 64 26.69 -8.71 13.57
N ASP A 65 26.45 -9.88 13.00
CA ASP A 65 27.38 -11.00 13.02
C ASP A 65 28.73 -10.61 12.42
N GLY A 66 29.80 -10.89 13.17
CA GLY A 66 31.16 -10.51 12.79
C GLY A 66 31.58 -9.10 13.21
N MET A 67 30.67 -8.26 13.70
CA MET A 67 31.06 -7.00 14.34
C MET A 67 31.72 -7.23 15.66
N SER A 68 32.76 -6.44 15.97
CA SER A 68 33.44 -6.45 17.26
C SER A 68 33.76 -5.05 17.77
N ARG A 69 33.92 -4.95 19.07
CA ARG A 69 34.35 -3.69 19.70
C ARG A 69 35.72 -3.29 19.13
N GLY A 70 35.91 -1.98 18.96
CA GLY A 70 37.13 -1.42 18.42
C GLY A 70 37.18 -1.36 16.88
N MET A 71 36.18 -1.92 16.15
CA MET A 71 36.06 -1.70 14.70
C MET A 71 35.78 -0.26 14.38
N GLU A 72 36.31 0.21 13.25
CA GLU A 72 36.07 1.54 12.72
C GLU A 72 34.64 1.65 12.23
N ALA A 73 34.04 2.79 12.49
CA ALA A 73 32.70 3.16 12.04
C ALA A 73 32.74 4.57 11.44
N VAL A 74 32.37 4.71 10.18
CA VAL A 74 32.51 5.95 9.42
C VAL A 74 31.16 6.63 9.30
N ASP A 75 31.04 7.85 9.83
CA ASP A 75 29.87 8.69 9.57
C ASP A 75 29.90 9.20 8.13
N THR A 76 28.86 8.94 7.39
CA THR A 76 28.74 9.39 6.00
C THR A 76 28.39 10.88 5.86
N GLY A 77 28.01 11.53 6.97
CA GLY A 77 27.54 12.91 7.01
C GLY A 77 26.15 13.12 6.38
N ALA A 78 25.42 12.05 6.11
CA ALA A 78 24.09 12.09 5.49
C ALA A 78 23.24 10.87 5.93
N PRO A 79 21.91 10.96 5.82
CA PRO A 79 21.03 9.81 6.04
C PRO A 79 21.25 8.69 5.01
N ILE A 80 20.70 7.50 5.32
CA ILE A 80 20.60 6.42 4.34
C ILE A 80 19.93 6.96 3.08
N SER A 81 20.49 6.63 1.92
CA SER A 81 19.98 7.08 0.63
C SER A 81 19.73 5.90 -0.30
N VAL A 82 18.76 6.04 -1.19
CA VAL A 82 18.40 5.05 -2.21
C VAL A 82 18.62 5.58 -3.61
N PRO A 83 18.88 4.72 -4.61
CA PRO A 83 18.91 5.15 -6.00
C PRO A 83 17.55 5.74 -6.39
N ALA A 84 17.56 6.89 -7.04
CA ALA A 84 16.35 7.57 -7.48
C ALA A 84 16.50 7.90 -8.97
N SER A 85 15.97 7.05 -9.83
CA SER A 85 15.98 7.21 -11.28
C SER A 85 15.00 6.26 -11.95
N GLU A 86 14.69 6.48 -13.21
CA GLU A 86 13.94 5.54 -14.05
C GLU A 86 14.64 4.18 -14.21
N GLY A 87 15.95 4.12 -13.96
CA GLY A 87 16.72 2.86 -13.90
C GLY A 87 16.28 1.92 -12.76
N MET A 88 15.36 2.37 -11.89
CA MET A 88 14.72 1.55 -10.87
C MET A 88 13.58 0.68 -11.39
N PHE A 89 13.07 0.93 -12.60
CA PHE A 89 11.99 0.11 -13.15
C PHE A 89 12.47 -1.33 -13.39
N GLY A 90 11.64 -2.27 -12.99
CA GLY A 90 11.95 -3.69 -13.07
C GLY A 90 12.95 -4.18 -12.02
N ARG A 91 13.49 -3.28 -11.20
CA ARG A 91 14.54 -3.59 -10.23
C ARG A 91 13.98 -3.75 -8.82
N MET A 92 14.63 -4.61 -8.07
CA MET A 92 14.32 -4.85 -6.66
C MET A 92 15.54 -4.51 -5.80
N ILE A 93 15.35 -3.63 -4.83
CA ILE A 93 16.39 -3.21 -3.89
C ILE A 93 16.03 -3.51 -2.43
N ASN A 94 17.04 -3.54 -1.58
CA ASN A 94 16.87 -3.51 -0.13
C ASN A 94 16.78 -2.05 0.40
N VAL A 95 16.68 -1.91 1.72
CA VAL A 95 16.55 -0.62 2.41
C VAL A 95 17.74 0.33 2.22
N THR A 96 18.93 -0.19 1.94
CA THR A 96 20.14 0.58 1.70
C THR A 96 20.38 0.92 0.21
N GLY A 97 19.41 0.53 -0.64
CA GLY A 97 19.48 0.78 -2.08
C GLY A 97 20.37 -0.19 -2.85
N GLU A 98 20.69 -1.34 -2.26
CA GLU A 98 21.44 -2.40 -2.95
C GLU A 98 20.50 -3.30 -3.73
N PRO A 99 20.83 -3.65 -4.99
CA PRO A 99 20.04 -4.59 -5.76
C PRO A 99 20.02 -5.99 -5.14
N ILE A 100 18.84 -6.59 -5.03
CA ILE A 100 18.65 -7.97 -4.55
C ILE A 100 18.11 -8.90 -5.62
N ASP A 101 17.88 -8.39 -6.83
CA ASP A 101 17.37 -9.10 -8.01
C ASP A 101 18.44 -9.82 -8.84
N ARG A 102 19.71 -9.72 -8.45
CA ARG A 102 20.88 -10.26 -9.17
C ARG A 102 21.08 -9.72 -10.59
N ALA A 103 20.43 -8.62 -10.94
CA ALA A 103 20.54 -8.00 -12.27
C ALA A 103 21.71 -7.00 -12.38
N GLY A 104 22.64 -7.02 -11.44
CA GLY A 104 23.80 -6.12 -11.40
C GLY A 104 23.48 -4.74 -10.81
N PRO A 105 24.45 -3.82 -10.79
CA PRO A 105 24.26 -2.49 -10.24
C PRO A 105 23.21 -1.69 -11.01
N ILE A 106 22.51 -0.81 -10.31
CA ILE A 106 21.57 0.11 -10.93
C ILE A 106 22.38 1.19 -11.64
N PRO A 107 22.10 1.48 -12.93
CA PRO A 107 22.81 2.51 -13.68
C PRO A 107 22.73 3.86 -12.98
N ALA A 108 23.79 4.65 -13.11
CA ALA A 108 24.03 5.93 -12.43
C ALA A 108 22.77 6.70 -12.10
N ALA A 109 22.36 6.58 -10.87
CA ALA A 109 21.18 7.22 -10.34
C ALA A 109 21.63 8.27 -9.32
N ASP A 110 20.94 9.39 -9.29
CA ASP A 110 21.01 10.26 -8.15
C ASP A 110 20.56 9.47 -6.92
N ARG A 111 21.19 9.72 -5.80
CA ARG A 111 20.79 9.08 -4.54
C ARG A 111 20.05 10.08 -3.67
N TRP A 112 18.85 9.71 -3.29
CA TRP A 112 18.02 10.54 -2.43
C TRP A 112 17.98 9.98 -1.01
N PRO A 113 18.08 10.86 0.02
CA PRO A 113 18.00 10.44 1.40
C PRO A 113 16.57 9.98 1.73
N ILE A 114 16.46 8.89 2.50
CA ILE A 114 15.15 8.38 2.92
C ILE A 114 14.50 9.26 3.99
N HIS A 115 15.29 10.00 4.73
CA HIS A 115 14.84 11.00 5.69
C HIS A 115 14.95 12.41 5.10
N HIS A 116 13.83 12.96 4.74
CA HIS A 116 13.68 14.36 4.34
C HIS A 116 12.30 14.88 4.73
N ARG A 117 12.11 16.17 4.64
CA ARG A 117 10.86 16.82 5.04
C ARG A 117 9.75 16.52 4.04
N ALA A 118 8.50 16.53 4.54
CA ALA A 118 7.33 16.58 3.68
C ALA A 118 7.36 17.84 2.79
N PRO A 119 6.68 17.85 1.64
CA PRO A 119 6.53 19.04 0.81
C PRO A 119 6.00 20.23 1.62
N ASP A 120 6.43 21.43 1.24
CA ASP A 120 5.94 22.65 1.88
C ASP A 120 4.43 22.80 1.68
N PHE A 121 3.74 23.30 2.69
CA PHE A 121 2.28 23.43 2.69
C PHE A 121 1.74 24.16 1.46
N VAL A 122 2.50 25.14 0.94
CA VAL A 122 2.12 25.94 -0.24
C VAL A 122 2.22 25.16 -1.57
N ASP A 123 2.92 24.03 -1.58
CA ASP A 123 3.11 23.19 -2.75
C ASP A 123 2.15 22.00 -2.78
N VAL A 124 1.50 21.72 -1.66
CA VAL A 124 0.49 20.66 -1.56
C VAL A 124 -0.78 21.07 -2.29
N VAL A 125 -1.23 20.21 -3.19
CA VAL A 125 -2.51 20.36 -3.89
C VAL A 125 -3.55 19.52 -3.15
N PRO A 126 -4.71 20.12 -2.77
CA PRO A 126 -5.78 19.37 -2.13
C PRO A 126 -6.27 18.22 -3.02
N ALA A 127 -6.55 17.05 -2.43
CA ALA A 127 -7.17 15.94 -3.13
C ALA A 127 -8.60 16.31 -3.53
N GLY A 128 -8.81 16.59 -4.81
CA GLY A 128 -10.12 16.99 -5.37
C GLY A 128 -10.52 16.17 -6.59
N GLU A 129 -9.59 15.39 -7.14
CA GLU A 129 -9.83 14.53 -8.30
C GLU A 129 -9.97 13.06 -7.87
N VAL A 130 -10.92 12.38 -8.49
CA VAL A 130 -11.08 10.93 -8.34
C VAL A 130 -10.06 10.24 -9.26
N LEU A 131 -9.34 9.27 -8.71
CA LEU A 131 -8.51 8.36 -9.48
C LEU A 131 -9.42 7.24 -10.03
N GLU A 132 -9.66 7.24 -11.33
CA GLU A 132 -10.41 6.17 -11.99
C GLU A 132 -9.56 4.90 -12.00
N THR A 133 -9.99 3.88 -11.26
CA THR A 133 -9.26 2.62 -11.16
C THR A 133 -9.62 1.64 -12.27
N GLY A 134 -10.74 1.84 -12.94
CA GLY A 134 -11.31 0.92 -13.93
C GLY A 134 -11.92 -0.34 -13.32
N ILE A 135 -12.05 -0.37 -11.98
CA ILE A 135 -12.64 -1.46 -11.21
C ILE A 135 -13.99 -1.01 -10.67
N LYS A 136 -15.07 -1.55 -11.24
CA LYS A 136 -16.44 -1.08 -10.99
C LYS A 136 -16.80 -0.90 -9.52
N VAL A 137 -16.52 -1.89 -8.70
CA VAL A 137 -16.89 -1.86 -7.28
C VAL A 137 -16.13 -0.78 -6.51
N ILE A 138 -14.87 -0.54 -6.86
CA ILE A 138 -14.05 0.52 -6.25
C ILE A 138 -14.55 1.88 -6.73
N ASP A 139 -14.62 2.07 -8.03
CA ASP A 139 -14.97 3.37 -8.62
C ASP A 139 -16.37 3.82 -8.23
N LEU A 140 -17.33 2.89 -8.08
CA LEU A 140 -18.68 3.23 -7.65
C LEU A 140 -18.80 3.49 -6.16
N MET A 141 -18.27 2.55 -5.32
CA MET A 141 -18.58 2.49 -3.89
C MET A 141 -17.54 3.18 -3.02
N THR A 142 -16.28 3.13 -3.44
CA THR A 142 -15.12 3.64 -2.69
C THR A 142 -14.15 4.40 -3.58
N PRO A 143 -14.62 5.43 -4.33
CA PRO A 143 -13.76 6.15 -5.27
C PRO A 143 -12.49 6.64 -4.56
N TYR A 144 -11.33 6.37 -5.18
CA TYR A 144 -10.03 6.76 -4.62
C TYR A 144 -9.73 8.20 -4.96
N ALA A 145 -9.14 8.91 -3.99
CA ALA A 145 -8.63 10.24 -4.23
C ALA A 145 -7.26 10.17 -4.92
N LYS A 146 -7.05 10.95 -5.96
CA LYS A 146 -5.73 11.17 -6.53
C LYS A 146 -4.86 11.90 -5.50
N GLY A 147 -3.72 11.32 -5.14
CA GLY A 147 -2.89 11.80 -4.02
C GLY A 147 -3.42 11.41 -2.63
N GLY A 148 -4.43 10.54 -2.58
CA GLY A 148 -5.02 10.05 -1.34
C GLY A 148 -4.34 8.82 -0.77
N LYS A 149 -4.79 8.45 0.41
CA LYS A 149 -4.29 7.31 1.19
C LYS A 149 -5.41 6.29 1.36
N ILE A 150 -5.22 5.12 0.79
CA ILE A 150 -6.21 4.04 0.78
C ILE A 150 -5.75 2.89 1.67
N GLY A 151 -6.58 2.50 2.62
CA GLY A 151 -6.39 1.28 3.40
C GLY A 151 -7.02 0.08 2.71
N LEU A 152 -6.24 -0.97 2.47
CA LEU A 152 -6.71 -2.23 1.93
C LEU A 152 -6.74 -3.28 3.03
N PHE A 153 -7.93 -3.72 3.38
CA PHE A 153 -8.18 -4.71 4.42
C PHE A 153 -8.56 -6.05 3.80
N GLY A 154 -8.11 -7.13 4.39
CA GLY A 154 -8.49 -8.47 3.97
C GLY A 154 -7.58 -9.54 4.54
N GLY A 155 -8.17 -10.68 4.87
CA GLY A 155 -7.44 -11.86 5.30
C GLY A 155 -6.62 -12.50 4.19
N ALA A 156 -6.02 -13.64 4.49
CA ALA A 156 -5.31 -14.43 3.48
C ALA A 156 -6.29 -15.04 2.46
N GLY A 157 -5.91 -15.09 1.19
CA GLY A 157 -6.66 -15.78 0.15
C GLY A 157 -7.90 -15.06 -0.39
N VAL A 158 -8.05 -13.76 -0.13
CA VAL A 158 -9.17 -12.96 -0.65
C VAL A 158 -8.85 -12.23 -1.97
N GLY A 159 -7.69 -12.48 -2.57
CA GLY A 159 -7.29 -11.88 -3.84
C GLY A 159 -6.63 -10.50 -3.71
N LYS A 160 -6.03 -10.17 -2.56
CA LYS A 160 -5.35 -8.89 -2.34
C LYS A 160 -4.26 -8.62 -3.38
N THR A 161 -3.34 -9.58 -3.59
CA THR A 161 -2.22 -9.46 -4.53
C THR A 161 -2.71 -9.20 -5.95
N VAL A 162 -3.68 -9.98 -6.42
CA VAL A 162 -4.26 -9.82 -7.76
C VAL A 162 -4.93 -8.45 -7.94
N LEU A 163 -5.59 -7.94 -6.91
CA LEU A 163 -6.16 -6.59 -6.93
C LEU A 163 -5.06 -5.51 -7.02
N ILE A 164 -3.98 -5.67 -6.27
CA ILE A 164 -2.83 -4.75 -6.30
C ILE A 164 -2.20 -4.74 -7.69
N GLU A 165 -1.98 -5.89 -8.29
CA GLU A 165 -1.41 -6.02 -9.63
C GLU A 165 -2.29 -5.40 -10.71
N GLU A 166 -3.62 -5.59 -10.62
CA GLU A 166 -4.56 -4.95 -11.54
C GLU A 166 -4.55 -3.42 -11.40
N LEU A 167 -4.46 -2.89 -10.18
CA LEU A 167 -4.30 -1.45 -9.95
C LEU A 167 -2.98 -0.92 -10.55
N ILE A 168 -1.86 -1.64 -10.36
CA ILE A 168 -0.56 -1.30 -10.98
C ILE A 168 -0.69 -1.28 -12.50
N ARG A 169 -1.30 -2.32 -13.07
CA ARG A 169 -1.52 -2.43 -14.51
C ARG A 169 -2.34 -1.24 -15.03
N ASN A 170 -3.45 -0.93 -14.38
CA ASN A 170 -4.34 0.12 -14.82
C ASN A 170 -3.67 1.50 -14.73
N ILE A 171 -2.92 1.78 -13.66
CA ILE A 171 -2.12 3.02 -13.57
C ILE A 171 -1.05 3.08 -14.67
N ALA A 172 -0.36 1.99 -14.95
CA ALA A 172 0.72 1.96 -15.93
C ALA A 172 0.21 2.16 -17.37
N PHE A 173 -0.88 1.50 -17.74
CA PHE A 173 -1.35 1.45 -19.13
C PHE A 173 -2.42 2.50 -19.45
N GLU A 174 -3.36 2.76 -18.53
CA GLU A 174 -4.47 3.69 -18.76
C GLU A 174 -4.12 5.14 -18.36
N HIS A 175 -3.32 5.32 -17.30
CA HIS A 175 -2.94 6.65 -16.80
C HIS A 175 -1.49 7.05 -17.14
N ASN A 176 -0.72 6.17 -17.78
CA ASN A 176 0.71 6.40 -18.04
C ASN A 176 1.49 6.81 -16.78
N GLY A 177 1.09 6.28 -15.64
CA GLY A 177 1.69 6.51 -14.33
C GLY A 177 2.78 5.50 -14.02
N TYR A 178 3.42 5.70 -12.87
CA TYR A 178 4.45 4.82 -12.34
C TYR A 178 3.98 4.17 -11.03
N SER A 179 4.59 3.06 -10.67
CA SER A 179 4.28 2.37 -9.42
C SER A 179 5.54 2.08 -8.62
N VAL A 180 5.41 2.13 -7.30
CA VAL A 180 6.44 1.69 -6.36
C VAL A 180 5.81 0.73 -5.38
N PHE A 181 6.42 -0.43 -5.18
CA PHE A 181 5.98 -1.41 -4.21
C PHE A 181 7.00 -1.52 -3.07
N ALA A 182 6.55 -1.28 -1.85
CA ALA A 182 7.33 -1.42 -0.62
C ALA A 182 6.83 -2.63 0.18
N GLY A 183 7.55 -3.74 0.10
CA GLY A 183 7.28 -4.97 0.85
C GLY A 183 7.91 -4.91 2.24
N VAL A 184 7.10 -4.70 3.28
CA VAL A 184 7.53 -4.48 4.67
C VAL A 184 7.30 -5.71 5.51
N GLY A 185 8.36 -6.42 5.86
CA GLY A 185 8.28 -7.63 6.66
C GLY A 185 7.55 -8.77 5.96
N GLU A 186 7.59 -8.80 4.64
CA GLU A 186 6.94 -9.83 3.83
C GLU A 186 7.77 -11.11 3.74
N ARG A 187 7.10 -12.22 3.44
CA ARG A 187 7.76 -13.49 3.21
C ARG A 187 8.52 -13.45 1.89
N SER A 188 9.76 -13.97 1.90
CA SER A 188 10.59 -14.03 0.68
C SER A 188 9.90 -14.73 -0.49
N ARG A 189 9.08 -15.76 -0.21
CA ARG A 189 8.32 -16.48 -1.23
C ARG A 189 7.25 -15.58 -1.86
N GLU A 190 6.46 -14.89 -1.05
CA GLU A 190 5.38 -14.01 -1.52
C GLU A 190 5.95 -12.85 -2.35
N GLY A 191 7.08 -12.27 -1.90
CA GLY A 191 7.77 -11.23 -2.68
C GLY A 191 8.35 -11.73 -4.01
N ASN A 192 8.83 -12.98 -4.05
CA ASN A 192 9.34 -13.58 -5.28
C ASN A 192 8.21 -13.95 -6.26
N ASP A 193 7.10 -14.48 -5.71
CA ASP A 193 5.92 -14.82 -6.50
C ASP A 193 5.36 -13.53 -7.15
N LEU A 194 5.16 -12.47 -6.37
CA LEU A 194 4.74 -11.15 -6.87
C LEU A 194 5.66 -10.60 -7.98
N TRP A 195 6.97 -10.69 -7.79
CA TRP A 195 7.93 -10.22 -8.79
C TRP A 195 7.83 -10.99 -10.12
N ASN A 196 7.64 -12.31 -10.05
CA ASN A 196 7.47 -13.13 -11.24
C ASN A 196 6.12 -12.86 -11.94
N GLU A 197 5.03 -12.73 -11.17
CA GLU A 197 3.70 -12.38 -11.68
C GLU A 197 3.71 -11.00 -12.37
N MET A 198 4.38 -10.01 -11.78
CA MET A 198 4.57 -8.69 -12.41
C MET A 198 5.38 -8.75 -13.71
N LYS A 199 6.34 -9.68 -13.83
CA LYS A 199 7.08 -9.90 -15.07
C LYS A 199 6.22 -10.55 -16.15
N GLU A 200 5.44 -11.56 -15.78
CA GLU A 200 4.55 -12.27 -16.69
C GLU A 200 3.44 -11.36 -17.23
N SER A 201 2.90 -10.50 -16.39
CA SER A 201 1.88 -9.51 -16.78
C SER A 201 2.44 -8.27 -17.48
N GLY A 202 3.78 -8.09 -17.51
CA GLY A 202 4.44 -6.96 -18.17
C GLY A 202 4.34 -5.62 -17.43
N VAL A 203 3.79 -5.59 -16.23
CA VAL A 203 3.66 -4.36 -15.43
C VAL A 203 4.96 -3.94 -14.73
N ILE A 204 5.94 -4.86 -14.70
CA ILE A 204 7.23 -4.65 -14.04
C ILE A 204 8.01 -3.47 -14.63
N ASP A 205 7.85 -3.19 -15.94
CA ASP A 205 8.61 -2.17 -16.67
C ASP A 205 8.31 -0.73 -16.25
N LYS A 206 7.26 -0.53 -15.45
CA LYS A 206 6.89 0.76 -14.86
C LYS A 206 6.79 0.71 -13.33
N THR A 207 7.37 -0.34 -12.72
CA THR A 207 7.30 -0.58 -11.29
C THR A 207 8.69 -0.70 -10.68
N ALA A 208 8.95 0.02 -9.60
CA ALA A 208 10.14 -0.13 -8.75
C ALA A 208 9.77 -0.89 -7.47
N LEU A 209 10.65 -1.80 -7.01
CA LEU A 209 10.38 -2.62 -5.83
C LEU A 209 11.43 -2.40 -4.74
N VAL A 210 10.95 -2.24 -3.51
CA VAL A 210 11.80 -2.16 -2.30
C VAL A 210 11.31 -3.20 -1.31
N PHE A 211 12.19 -4.09 -0.89
CA PHE A 211 11.83 -5.17 0.03
C PHE A 211 12.68 -5.14 1.30
N GLY A 212 12.00 -5.35 2.44
CA GLY A 212 12.60 -5.77 3.69
C GLY A 212 11.85 -7.01 4.17
N GLN A 213 12.53 -8.15 4.08
CA GLN A 213 11.93 -9.46 4.37
C GLN A 213 11.65 -9.64 5.87
N MET A 214 10.83 -10.64 6.22
CA MET A 214 10.47 -10.97 7.60
C MET A 214 11.67 -11.25 8.51
N ASN A 215 12.74 -11.82 7.97
CA ASN A 215 13.96 -12.20 8.69
C ASN A 215 14.98 -11.05 8.80
N GLU A 216 14.71 -9.91 8.19
CA GLU A 216 15.59 -8.75 8.32
C GLU A 216 15.44 -8.06 9.67
N THR A 217 16.44 -7.26 10.03
CA THR A 217 16.44 -6.52 11.29
C THR A 217 15.25 -5.57 11.41
N ALA A 218 14.86 -5.24 12.63
CA ALA A 218 13.80 -4.27 12.88
C ALA A 218 14.14 -2.90 12.29
N GLY A 219 15.43 -2.51 12.28
CA GLY A 219 15.89 -1.28 11.64
C GLY A 219 15.57 -1.26 10.14
N ALA A 220 15.91 -2.33 9.42
CA ALA A 220 15.63 -2.44 8.00
C ALA A 220 14.11 -2.38 7.72
N ARG A 221 13.32 -3.20 8.40
CA ARG A 221 11.86 -3.25 8.23
C ARG A 221 11.18 -1.91 8.52
N LEU A 222 11.70 -1.14 9.47
CA LEU A 222 11.19 0.19 9.80
C LEU A 222 11.48 1.23 8.70
N ARG A 223 12.51 1.04 7.88
CA ARG A 223 12.95 2.02 6.86
C ARG A 223 12.50 1.70 5.44
N VAL A 224 12.06 0.48 5.16
CA VAL A 224 11.57 0.08 3.84
C VAL A 224 10.46 0.97 3.29
N PRO A 225 9.41 1.35 4.06
CA PRO A 225 8.38 2.26 3.54
C PRO A 225 8.94 3.63 3.18
N LEU A 226 9.91 4.14 3.94
CA LEU A 226 10.56 5.42 3.66
C LEU A 226 11.39 5.35 2.37
N ALA A 227 12.09 4.23 2.16
CA ALA A 227 12.87 4.00 0.95
C ALA A 227 11.96 3.94 -0.30
N GLY A 228 10.86 3.19 -0.23
CA GLY A 228 9.86 3.14 -1.31
C GLY A 228 9.23 4.50 -1.57
N LEU A 229 8.83 5.21 -0.52
CA LEU A 229 8.26 6.55 -0.65
C LEU A 229 9.24 7.54 -1.29
N THR A 230 10.53 7.47 -0.94
CA THR A 230 11.56 8.34 -1.53
C THR A 230 11.68 8.15 -3.05
N ILE A 231 11.59 6.91 -3.54
CA ILE A 231 11.57 6.63 -4.98
C ILE A 231 10.29 7.18 -5.62
N ALA A 232 9.14 7.02 -4.96
CA ALA A 232 7.88 7.58 -5.44
C ALA A 232 7.93 9.11 -5.52
N GLU A 233 8.54 9.77 -4.54
CA GLU A 233 8.72 11.22 -4.54
C GLU A 233 9.64 11.68 -5.67
N TYR A 234 10.69 10.94 -5.97
CA TYR A 234 11.52 11.24 -7.14
C TYR A 234 10.70 11.22 -8.43
N PHE A 235 9.88 10.20 -8.64
CA PHE A 235 9.02 10.12 -9.83
C PHE A 235 7.98 11.25 -9.88
N ARG A 236 7.41 11.63 -8.74
CA ARG A 236 6.51 12.78 -8.64
C ARG A 236 7.21 14.09 -9.01
N GLU A 237 8.37 14.36 -8.43
CA GLU A 237 9.04 15.65 -8.56
C GLU A 237 9.83 15.81 -9.86
N HIS A 238 10.48 14.75 -10.38
CA HIS A 238 11.37 14.80 -11.55
C HIS A 238 10.70 14.31 -12.82
N SER A 239 9.95 13.22 -12.75
CA SER A 239 9.27 12.69 -13.92
C SER A 239 7.89 13.31 -14.13
N HIS A 240 7.40 14.11 -13.19
CA HIS A 240 6.08 14.76 -13.22
C HIS A 240 4.95 13.77 -13.50
N LYS A 241 4.96 12.65 -12.78
CA LYS A 241 4.03 11.54 -12.97
C LYS A 241 3.12 11.37 -11.77
N ASP A 242 1.99 10.77 -12.04
CA ASP A 242 1.14 10.19 -11.02
C ASP A 242 1.75 8.83 -10.61
N VAL A 243 2.01 8.69 -9.33
CA VAL A 243 2.68 7.52 -8.78
C VAL A 243 1.73 6.78 -7.85
N LEU A 244 1.64 5.47 -8.03
CA LEU A 244 0.95 4.59 -7.11
C LEU A 244 1.96 3.92 -6.18
N LEU A 245 1.87 4.23 -4.88
CA LEU A 245 2.73 3.65 -3.85
C LEU A 245 1.99 2.55 -3.09
N PHE A 246 2.44 1.33 -3.22
CA PHE A 246 1.96 0.20 -2.41
C PHE A 246 2.85 -0.01 -1.19
N ILE A 247 2.25 -0.18 -0.02
CA ILE A 247 2.94 -0.55 1.22
C ILE A 247 2.28 -1.82 1.76
N ASP A 248 2.96 -2.94 1.64
CA ASP A 248 2.50 -4.21 2.19
C ASP A 248 3.53 -4.75 3.18
N ASN A 249 3.31 -4.68 4.45
CA ASN A 249 2.12 -4.27 5.20
C ASN A 249 2.48 -3.12 6.15
N ILE A 250 1.63 -2.08 6.25
CA ILE A 250 1.89 -0.93 7.13
C ILE A 250 1.92 -1.31 8.62
N PHE A 251 1.21 -2.36 9.03
CA PHE A 251 1.28 -2.87 10.38
C PHE A 251 2.70 -3.35 10.75
N ARG A 252 3.44 -3.93 9.79
CA ARG A 252 4.82 -4.38 10.00
C ARG A 252 5.78 -3.21 10.24
N PHE A 253 5.50 -2.05 9.65
CA PHE A 253 6.19 -0.81 9.96
C PHE A 253 6.01 -0.41 11.43
N THR A 254 4.79 -0.42 11.94
CA THR A 254 4.53 -0.10 13.35
C THR A 254 5.12 -1.14 14.30
N GLN A 255 5.07 -2.42 13.95
CA GLN A 255 5.70 -3.50 14.71
C GLN A 255 7.22 -3.33 14.78
N ALA A 256 7.87 -3.05 13.65
CA ALA A 256 9.31 -2.79 13.63
C ALA A 256 9.67 -1.56 14.47
N GLY A 257 8.85 -0.52 14.47
CA GLY A 257 9.00 0.66 15.34
C GLY A 257 8.94 0.31 16.82
N SER A 258 8.03 -0.57 17.24
CA SER A 258 7.95 -1.03 18.64
C SER A 258 9.16 -1.86 19.04
N GLU A 259 9.64 -2.73 18.15
CA GLU A 259 10.86 -3.51 18.37
C GLU A 259 12.09 -2.61 18.53
N VAL A 260 12.28 -1.62 17.64
CA VAL A 260 13.38 -0.64 17.73
C VAL A 260 13.27 0.18 19.02
N SER A 261 12.07 0.64 19.38
CA SER A 261 11.83 1.40 20.61
C SER A 261 12.22 0.61 21.86
N ALA A 262 11.85 -0.67 21.92
CA ALA A 262 12.23 -1.58 23.00
C ALA A 262 13.75 -1.81 23.06
N LEU A 263 14.39 -2.02 21.91
CA LEU A 263 15.85 -2.17 21.80
C LEU A 263 16.62 -0.93 22.25
N LEU A 264 16.05 0.26 22.05
CA LEU A 264 16.59 1.53 22.54
C LEU A 264 16.33 1.77 24.04
N GLY A 265 15.61 0.88 24.71
CA GLY A 265 15.26 1.00 26.13
C GLY A 265 14.21 2.06 26.43
N ARG A 266 13.39 2.46 25.46
CA ARG A 266 12.29 3.41 25.66
C ARG A 266 11.14 2.71 26.37
N MET A 267 10.49 3.43 27.30
CA MET A 267 9.30 2.92 27.99
C MET A 267 8.14 2.77 27.00
N PRO A 268 7.52 1.58 26.90
CA PRO A 268 6.40 1.37 25.99
C PRO A 268 5.16 2.16 26.41
N SER A 269 4.33 2.52 25.44
CA SER A 269 3.00 3.05 25.63
C SER A 269 1.94 1.94 25.73
N ALA A 270 0.67 2.26 25.55
CA ALA A 270 -0.42 1.29 25.60
C ALA A 270 -0.18 0.09 24.68
N VAL A 271 -0.53 -1.11 25.15
CA VAL A 271 -0.43 -2.40 24.42
C VAL A 271 1.00 -2.75 23.96
N GLY A 272 2.02 -2.07 24.51
CA GLY A 272 3.43 -2.34 24.18
C GLY A 272 3.99 -1.60 22.95
N TYR A 273 3.21 -0.70 22.34
CA TYR A 273 3.69 0.12 21.23
C TYR A 273 4.65 1.22 21.68
N GLN A 274 5.43 1.74 20.73
CA GLN A 274 6.32 2.88 20.96
C GLN A 274 5.53 4.15 21.28
N PRO A 275 6.05 5.02 22.16
CA PRO A 275 5.42 6.31 22.47
C PRO A 275 5.41 7.26 21.27
N THR A 276 6.25 7.01 20.28
CA THR A 276 6.41 7.78 19.05
C THR A 276 5.56 7.28 17.87
N LEU A 277 4.65 6.32 18.09
CA LEU A 277 3.86 5.69 17.04
C LEU A 277 3.15 6.70 16.14
N ALA A 278 2.42 7.63 16.71
CA ALA A 278 1.65 8.61 15.94
C ALA A 278 2.56 9.57 15.15
N SER A 279 3.69 10.00 15.72
CA SER A 279 4.62 10.89 15.03
C SER A 279 5.41 10.17 13.93
N GLU A 280 5.81 8.93 14.15
CA GLU A 280 6.47 8.12 13.11
C GLU A 280 5.54 7.83 11.94
N MET A 281 4.29 7.47 12.21
CA MET A 281 3.26 7.29 11.19
C MET A 281 2.99 8.61 10.46
N GLY A 282 2.84 9.72 11.19
CA GLY A 282 2.64 11.04 10.62
C GLY A 282 3.77 11.47 9.68
N MET A 283 5.04 11.27 10.08
CA MET A 283 6.19 11.59 9.23
C MET A 283 6.18 10.82 7.90
N LEU A 284 5.72 9.58 7.89
CA LEU A 284 5.54 8.80 6.66
C LEU A 284 4.35 9.33 5.84
N GLN A 285 3.20 9.47 6.48
CA GLN A 285 1.94 9.76 5.81
C GLN A 285 1.86 11.18 5.22
N GLU A 286 2.46 12.18 5.87
CA GLU A 286 2.45 13.57 5.39
C GLU A 286 3.31 13.82 4.13
N ARG A 287 4.17 12.89 3.76
CA ARG A 287 4.92 12.91 2.51
C ARG A 287 4.10 12.38 1.32
N ILE A 288 3.05 11.60 1.60
CA ILE A 288 2.16 10.99 0.61
C ILE A 288 1.06 12.00 0.27
N VAL A 289 1.32 12.85 -0.71
CA VAL A 289 0.43 13.95 -1.12
C VAL A 289 0.59 14.26 -2.61
N SER A 290 -0.38 14.97 -3.16
CA SER A 290 -0.25 15.63 -4.47
C SER A 290 0.49 16.94 -4.33
N THR A 291 1.39 17.23 -5.28
CA THR A 291 2.05 18.52 -5.45
C THR A 291 1.73 19.09 -6.82
N LYS A 292 2.22 20.28 -7.12
CA LYS A 292 2.10 20.89 -8.45
C LYS A 292 2.79 20.07 -9.56
N ASN A 293 3.73 19.21 -9.18
CA ASN A 293 4.54 18.41 -10.10
C ASN A 293 3.94 17.05 -10.42
N GLY A 294 3.08 16.50 -9.56
CA GLY A 294 2.46 15.19 -9.71
C GLY A 294 1.79 14.73 -8.43
N SER A 295 1.34 13.49 -8.40
CA SER A 295 0.67 12.93 -7.23
C SER A 295 1.32 11.63 -6.74
N ILE A 296 1.22 11.36 -5.44
CA ILE A 296 1.46 10.03 -4.88
C ILE A 296 0.17 9.56 -4.23
N THR A 297 -0.47 8.58 -4.84
CA THR A 297 -1.60 7.87 -4.25
C THR A 297 -1.08 6.60 -3.58
N SER A 298 -1.40 6.36 -2.32
CA SER A 298 -0.95 5.16 -1.64
C SER A 298 -2.07 4.15 -1.40
N VAL A 299 -1.76 2.89 -1.65
CA VAL A 299 -2.58 1.74 -1.23
C VAL A 299 -1.79 0.97 -0.18
N GLN A 300 -2.31 0.97 1.03
CA GLN A 300 -1.62 0.42 2.20
C GLN A 300 -2.38 -0.80 2.70
N ALA A 301 -1.74 -1.98 2.60
CA ALA A 301 -2.30 -3.17 3.21
C ALA A 301 -2.23 -3.05 4.73
N ILE A 302 -3.36 -3.24 5.40
CA ILE A 302 -3.47 -3.12 6.84
C ILE A 302 -3.89 -4.46 7.42
N TYR A 303 -3.07 -4.97 8.33
CA TYR A 303 -3.42 -6.10 9.17
C TYR A 303 -4.01 -5.58 10.48
N VAL A 304 -5.14 -6.11 10.88
CA VAL A 304 -5.81 -5.79 12.14
C VAL A 304 -5.62 -6.95 13.10
N PRO A 305 -4.80 -6.82 14.16
CA PRO A 305 -4.60 -7.89 15.14
C PRO A 305 -5.92 -8.28 15.81
N ALA A 306 -6.22 -9.58 15.82
CA ALA A 306 -7.44 -10.14 16.43
C ALA A 306 -8.75 -9.49 15.96
N ASP A 307 -8.77 -8.88 14.77
CA ASP A 307 -9.88 -8.09 14.24
C ASP A 307 -10.32 -6.91 15.13
N ASP A 308 -9.41 -6.44 16.01
CA ASP A 308 -9.63 -5.32 16.90
C ASP A 308 -9.23 -3.99 16.28
N LEU A 309 -10.20 -3.26 15.75
CA LEU A 309 -10.02 -1.93 15.18
C LEU A 309 -9.61 -0.86 16.19
N THR A 310 -9.71 -1.14 17.49
CA THR A 310 -9.33 -0.21 18.57
C THR A 310 -7.85 -0.35 18.96
N ASP A 311 -7.15 -1.35 18.43
CA ASP A 311 -5.70 -1.47 18.62
C ASP A 311 -5.00 -0.20 18.12
N PRO A 312 -4.02 0.33 18.89
CA PRO A 312 -3.37 1.61 18.57
C PRO A 312 -2.73 1.70 17.17
N ALA A 313 -2.21 0.59 16.63
CA ALA A 313 -1.56 0.62 15.33
C ALA A 313 -2.56 0.82 14.17
N PRO A 314 -3.60 -0.04 14.00
CA PRO A 314 -4.63 0.23 13.00
C PRO A 314 -5.36 1.54 13.26
N ALA A 315 -5.73 1.88 14.51
CA ALA A 315 -6.42 3.12 14.84
C ALA A 315 -5.63 4.36 14.38
N THR A 316 -4.30 4.36 14.58
CA THR A 316 -3.43 5.45 14.09
C THR A 316 -3.39 5.48 12.58
N ALA A 317 -3.25 4.32 11.91
CA ALA A 317 -3.26 4.27 10.45
C ALA A 317 -4.59 4.78 9.86
N PHE A 318 -5.73 4.37 10.42
CA PHE A 318 -7.06 4.82 10.00
C PHE A 318 -7.25 6.33 10.02
N SER A 319 -6.64 7.02 10.97
CA SER A 319 -6.78 8.48 11.09
C SER A 319 -6.22 9.23 9.87
N HIS A 320 -5.32 8.61 9.11
CA HIS A 320 -4.69 9.18 7.92
C HIS A 320 -5.38 8.79 6.60
N LEU A 321 -6.29 7.79 6.62
CA LEU A 321 -6.88 7.26 5.39
C LEU A 321 -8.00 8.15 4.84
N ASP A 322 -8.05 8.24 3.52
CA ASP A 322 -9.13 8.89 2.76
C ASP A 322 -10.18 7.88 2.29
N ALA A 323 -9.78 6.63 2.07
CA ALA A 323 -10.68 5.55 1.72
C ALA A 323 -10.23 4.23 2.36
N THR A 324 -11.21 3.35 2.58
CA THR A 324 -10.98 1.98 3.05
C THR A 324 -11.66 1.00 2.11
N THR A 325 -10.91 0.01 1.64
CA THR A 325 -11.42 -1.09 0.82
C THR A 325 -11.28 -2.38 1.59
N VAL A 326 -12.38 -3.02 1.88
CA VAL A 326 -12.43 -4.27 2.66
C VAL A 326 -12.67 -5.44 1.70
N LEU A 327 -11.75 -6.41 1.71
CA LEU A 327 -11.90 -7.67 1.00
C LEU A 327 -12.45 -8.73 1.94
N SER A 328 -13.54 -9.38 1.56
CA SER A 328 -14.27 -10.33 2.41
C SER A 328 -14.22 -11.75 1.86
N ARG A 329 -13.99 -12.71 2.77
CA ARG A 329 -14.04 -14.14 2.42
C ARG A 329 -15.45 -14.59 2.03
N SER A 330 -16.49 -14.03 2.63
CA SER A 330 -17.87 -14.33 2.28
C SER A 330 -18.20 -13.97 0.83
N ILE A 331 -17.58 -12.93 0.28
CA ILE A 331 -17.71 -12.54 -1.13
C ILE A 331 -16.95 -13.54 -2.04
N VAL A 332 -15.75 -14.00 -1.59
CA VAL A 332 -15.00 -15.07 -2.30
C VAL A 332 -15.81 -16.35 -2.42
N GLU A 333 -16.51 -16.76 -1.36
CA GLU A 333 -17.36 -17.94 -1.33
C GLU A 333 -18.53 -17.89 -2.33
N LEU A 334 -18.94 -16.68 -2.71
CA LEU A 334 -19.93 -16.45 -3.76
C LEU A 334 -19.33 -16.47 -5.18
N GLY A 335 -17.99 -16.65 -5.30
CA GLY A 335 -17.29 -16.59 -6.59
C GLY A 335 -17.23 -15.20 -7.21
N ILE A 336 -17.36 -14.14 -6.41
CA ILE A 336 -17.34 -12.74 -6.85
C ILE A 336 -15.92 -12.17 -6.66
N TYR A 337 -15.30 -11.72 -7.75
CA TYR A 337 -13.97 -11.10 -7.78
C TYR A 337 -14.01 -9.78 -8.57
N PRO A 338 -13.36 -8.68 -8.05
CA PRO A 338 -12.67 -8.62 -6.75
C PRO A 338 -13.65 -8.79 -5.58
N ALA A 339 -13.16 -9.40 -4.51
CA ALA A 339 -13.97 -9.75 -3.34
C ALA A 339 -14.19 -8.55 -2.39
N VAL A 340 -14.45 -7.37 -2.94
CA VAL A 340 -14.69 -6.14 -2.17
C VAL A 340 -16.06 -6.18 -1.51
N ALA A 341 -16.10 -5.95 -0.20
CA ALA A 341 -17.31 -5.82 0.59
C ALA A 341 -17.84 -4.37 0.51
N PRO A 342 -18.87 -4.09 -0.30
CA PRO A 342 -19.28 -2.72 -0.61
C PRO A 342 -19.92 -1.98 0.56
N LEU A 343 -20.49 -2.69 1.54
CA LEU A 343 -21.11 -2.09 2.71
C LEU A 343 -20.10 -1.82 3.85
N GLU A 344 -18.98 -2.51 3.86
CA GLU A 344 -17.91 -2.36 4.85
C GLU A 344 -16.82 -1.38 4.38
N SER A 345 -16.80 -1.09 3.09
CA SER A 345 -15.85 -0.19 2.45
C SER A 345 -16.37 1.24 2.43
N SER A 346 -15.48 2.22 2.49
CA SER A 346 -15.86 3.63 2.56
C SER A 346 -14.87 4.55 1.86
N SER A 347 -15.32 5.72 1.40
CA SER A 347 -14.45 6.77 0.87
C SER A 347 -15.00 8.16 1.21
N ARG A 348 -14.10 9.05 1.60
CA ARG A 348 -14.41 10.48 1.80
C ARG A 348 -14.75 11.19 0.48
N MET A 349 -14.31 10.63 -0.65
CA MET A 349 -14.59 11.18 -1.97
C MET A 349 -16.04 10.98 -2.41
N LEU A 350 -16.77 10.01 -1.83
CA LEU A 350 -18.16 9.70 -2.19
C LEU A 350 -19.13 10.76 -1.64
N THR A 351 -19.03 11.96 -2.17
CA THR A 351 -19.92 13.10 -1.88
C THR A 351 -20.45 13.71 -3.18
N PRO A 352 -21.68 14.29 -3.18
CA PRO A 352 -22.27 14.87 -4.39
C PRO A 352 -21.44 15.98 -5.03
N ASP A 353 -20.64 16.69 -4.22
CA ASP A 353 -19.83 17.83 -4.67
C ASP A 353 -18.56 17.37 -5.42
N ILE A 354 -18.06 16.17 -5.15
CA ILE A 354 -16.84 15.62 -5.77
C ILE A 354 -17.22 14.69 -6.93
N VAL A 355 -17.97 13.61 -6.64
CA VAL A 355 -18.30 12.60 -7.66
C VAL A 355 -19.50 12.99 -8.55
N GLY A 356 -20.22 14.04 -8.20
CA GLY A 356 -21.44 14.44 -8.86
C GLY A 356 -22.69 13.71 -8.33
N LYS A 357 -23.86 14.36 -8.54
CA LYS A 357 -25.13 13.87 -7.97
C LYS A 357 -25.54 12.50 -8.51
N ARG A 358 -25.30 12.24 -9.79
CA ARG A 358 -25.70 10.99 -10.47
C ARG A 358 -24.92 9.79 -9.87
N HIS A 359 -23.61 9.88 -9.79
CA HIS A 359 -22.77 8.86 -9.20
C HIS A 359 -23.14 8.61 -7.72
N TYR A 360 -23.26 9.67 -6.95
CA TYR A 360 -23.62 9.58 -5.54
C TYR A 360 -24.97 8.88 -5.33
N GLN A 361 -25.98 9.20 -6.14
CA GLN A 361 -27.30 8.58 -6.06
C GLN A 361 -27.25 7.09 -6.43
N ALA A 362 -26.53 6.73 -7.50
CA ALA A 362 -26.35 5.33 -7.89
C ALA A 362 -25.68 4.51 -6.76
N ALA A 363 -24.60 5.02 -6.17
CA ALA A 363 -23.92 4.37 -5.07
C ALA A 363 -24.82 4.21 -3.84
N LYS A 364 -25.58 5.24 -3.47
CA LYS A 364 -26.51 5.19 -2.33
C LYS A 364 -27.66 4.21 -2.55
N GLU A 365 -28.19 4.14 -3.75
CA GLU A 365 -29.23 3.17 -4.09
C GLU A 365 -28.71 1.73 -4.07
N VAL A 366 -27.50 1.50 -4.57
CA VAL A 366 -26.80 0.21 -4.45
C VAL A 366 -26.64 -0.17 -2.97
N GLN A 367 -26.17 0.75 -2.12
CA GLN A 367 -26.03 0.50 -0.67
C GLN A 367 -27.39 0.12 -0.07
N ARG A 368 -28.45 0.85 -0.37
CA ARG A 368 -29.81 0.59 0.13
C ARG A 368 -30.31 -0.80 -0.26
N VAL A 369 -30.14 -1.18 -1.51
CA VAL A 369 -30.60 -2.47 -2.04
C VAL A 369 -29.84 -3.63 -1.42
N LEU A 370 -28.51 -3.51 -1.28
CA LEU A 370 -27.67 -4.53 -0.66
C LEU A 370 -27.93 -4.66 0.85
N GLN A 371 -28.14 -3.55 1.56
CA GLN A 371 -28.48 -3.57 2.96
C GLN A 371 -29.82 -4.24 3.20
N ARG A 372 -30.85 -3.90 2.39
CA ARG A 372 -32.15 -4.56 2.46
C ARG A 372 -32.04 -6.05 2.18
N TYR A 373 -31.22 -6.45 1.22
CA TYR A 373 -30.96 -7.86 0.93
C TYR A 373 -30.35 -8.58 2.13
N ASN A 374 -29.36 -8.00 2.81
CA ASN A 374 -28.78 -8.58 4.00
C ASN A 374 -29.81 -8.77 5.12
N GLU A 375 -30.71 -7.82 5.34
CA GLU A 375 -31.80 -7.93 6.32
C GLU A 375 -32.78 -9.07 5.98
N LEU A 376 -32.96 -9.36 4.69
CA LEU A 376 -33.86 -10.40 4.23
C LEU A 376 -33.22 -11.78 4.19
N GLN A 377 -31.90 -11.90 4.26
CA GLN A 377 -31.20 -13.19 4.17
C GLN A 377 -31.62 -14.19 5.25
N ASP A 378 -31.78 -13.73 6.49
CA ASP A 378 -32.22 -14.60 7.61
C ASP A 378 -33.64 -15.09 7.39
N ILE A 379 -34.52 -14.23 6.88
CA ILE A 379 -35.92 -14.57 6.53
C ILE A 379 -35.92 -15.60 5.41
N ILE A 380 -35.13 -15.40 4.36
CA ILE A 380 -35.01 -16.32 3.24
C ILE A 380 -34.50 -17.69 3.66
N ALA A 381 -33.49 -17.72 4.56
CA ALA A 381 -32.91 -18.94 5.06
C ALA A 381 -33.89 -19.78 5.89
N ILE A 382 -34.78 -19.15 6.65
CA ILE A 382 -35.72 -19.82 7.55
C ILE A 382 -37.04 -20.15 6.85
N LEU A 383 -37.61 -19.20 6.12
CA LEU A 383 -38.99 -19.27 5.58
C LEU A 383 -39.03 -19.50 4.05
N GLY A 384 -37.93 -19.28 3.37
CA GLY A 384 -37.86 -19.36 1.90
C GLY A 384 -38.26 -18.07 1.18
N MET A 385 -38.03 -18.04 -0.12
CA MET A 385 -38.32 -16.89 -0.99
C MET A 385 -39.82 -16.62 -1.16
N ASP A 386 -40.64 -17.66 -1.00
CA ASP A 386 -42.08 -17.58 -1.27
C ASP A 386 -42.86 -16.76 -0.22
N GLU A 387 -42.29 -16.63 0.97
CA GLU A 387 -42.87 -15.85 2.06
C GLU A 387 -42.56 -14.35 1.97
N LEU A 388 -41.67 -13.93 1.06
CA LEU A 388 -41.37 -12.52 0.84
C LEU A 388 -42.50 -11.80 0.10
N SER A 389 -42.68 -10.52 0.43
CA SER A 389 -43.56 -9.64 -0.33
C SER A 389 -43.10 -9.54 -1.80
N PRO A 390 -44.00 -9.25 -2.76
CA PRO A 390 -43.57 -9.05 -4.15
C PRO A 390 -42.52 -7.98 -4.35
N GLU A 391 -42.51 -6.95 -3.51
CA GLU A 391 -41.52 -5.86 -3.50
C GLU A 391 -40.17 -6.37 -2.98
N ASP A 392 -40.14 -7.12 -1.88
CA ASP A 392 -38.91 -7.70 -1.33
C ASP A 392 -38.31 -8.74 -2.29
N ARG A 393 -39.12 -9.57 -2.96
CA ARG A 393 -38.62 -10.51 -3.99
C ARG A 393 -37.92 -9.77 -5.14
N LYS A 394 -38.50 -8.66 -5.57
CA LYS A 394 -37.90 -7.80 -6.61
C LYS A 394 -36.57 -7.19 -6.12
N THR A 395 -36.55 -6.70 -4.90
CA THR A 395 -35.33 -6.17 -4.26
C THR A 395 -34.25 -7.22 -4.18
N VAL A 396 -34.54 -8.43 -3.72
CA VAL A 396 -33.60 -9.55 -3.65
C VAL A 396 -33.07 -9.93 -5.03
N SER A 397 -33.93 -10.01 -6.03
CA SER A 397 -33.55 -10.31 -7.42
C SER A 397 -32.57 -9.28 -7.98
N ARG A 398 -32.84 -7.99 -7.77
CA ARG A 398 -31.95 -6.91 -8.19
C ARG A 398 -30.66 -6.88 -7.40
N ALA A 399 -30.71 -7.11 -6.08
CA ALA A 399 -29.52 -7.19 -5.22
C ALA A 399 -28.54 -8.26 -5.69
N ARG A 400 -29.03 -9.44 -6.06
CA ARG A 400 -28.20 -10.53 -6.59
C ARG A 400 -27.54 -10.17 -7.92
N ARG A 401 -28.27 -9.47 -8.81
CA ARG A 401 -27.68 -8.94 -10.05
C ARG A 401 -26.61 -7.88 -9.77
N VAL A 402 -26.89 -6.95 -8.85
CA VAL A 402 -25.94 -5.93 -8.39
C VAL A 402 -24.67 -6.58 -7.86
N GLN A 403 -24.77 -7.58 -6.95
CA GLN A 403 -23.60 -8.28 -6.40
C GLN A 403 -22.77 -8.95 -7.50
N ARG A 404 -23.42 -9.66 -8.43
CA ARG A 404 -22.71 -10.33 -9.54
C ARG A 404 -22.09 -9.33 -10.51
N PHE A 405 -22.76 -8.22 -10.79
CA PHE A 405 -22.25 -7.17 -11.67
C PHE A 405 -21.05 -6.41 -11.06
N MET A 406 -20.86 -6.45 -9.74
CA MET A 406 -19.65 -5.96 -9.09
C MET A 406 -18.42 -6.79 -9.45
N SER A 407 -18.58 -8.05 -9.88
CA SER A 407 -17.48 -8.86 -10.38
C SER A 407 -16.98 -8.36 -11.73
N GLN A 408 -15.70 -8.56 -11.98
CA GLN A 408 -15.02 -8.08 -13.18
C GLN A 408 -13.82 -8.95 -13.50
N PRO A 409 -13.61 -9.34 -14.78
CA PRO A 409 -12.39 -10.03 -15.15
C PRO A 409 -11.21 -9.06 -15.16
N PHE A 410 -10.09 -9.47 -14.56
CA PHE A 410 -8.87 -8.69 -14.49
C PHE A 410 -7.88 -9.10 -15.57
N HIS A 411 -7.11 -8.15 -16.10
CA HIS A 411 -6.08 -8.40 -17.11
C HIS A 411 -4.97 -9.30 -16.55
N VAL A 412 -4.54 -9.03 -15.32
CA VAL A 412 -3.50 -9.83 -14.66
C VAL A 412 -3.94 -11.26 -14.37
N ALA A 413 -5.24 -11.53 -14.41
CA ALA A 413 -5.82 -12.85 -14.17
C ALA A 413 -6.12 -13.64 -15.46
N GLU A 414 -5.89 -13.09 -16.65
CA GLU A 414 -6.22 -13.72 -17.94
C GLU A 414 -5.58 -15.10 -18.09
N SER A 415 -4.32 -15.26 -17.69
CA SER A 415 -3.55 -16.48 -17.85
C SER A 415 -4.14 -17.70 -17.12
N PHE A 416 -4.82 -17.48 -16.00
CA PHE A 416 -5.39 -18.56 -15.19
C PHE A 416 -6.92 -18.62 -15.22
N THR A 417 -7.61 -17.53 -15.60
CA THR A 417 -9.07 -17.53 -15.74
C THR A 417 -9.53 -17.85 -17.16
N GLY A 418 -8.67 -17.63 -18.15
CA GLY A 418 -9.02 -17.73 -19.56
C GLY A 418 -10.01 -16.66 -20.05
N MET A 419 -10.29 -15.64 -19.22
CA MET A 419 -11.18 -14.54 -19.56
C MET A 419 -10.37 -13.27 -19.84
N PRO A 420 -10.59 -12.56 -20.96
CA PRO A 420 -9.94 -11.30 -21.24
C PRO A 420 -10.34 -10.26 -20.19
N GLY A 421 -9.35 -9.56 -19.64
CA GLY A 421 -9.55 -8.51 -18.67
C GLY A 421 -10.32 -7.31 -19.23
N LYS A 422 -10.93 -6.55 -18.37
CA LYS A 422 -11.74 -5.38 -18.72
C LYS A 422 -11.39 -4.20 -17.81
N PHE A 423 -10.99 -3.10 -18.40
CA PHE A 423 -11.04 -1.79 -17.76
C PHE A 423 -12.43 -1.21 -18.00
N VAL A 424 -13.14 -0.79 -16.96
CA VAL A 424 -14.51 -0.26 -17.09
C VAL A 424 -14.51 1.19 -16.63
N HIS A 425 -14.84 2.09 -17.55
CA HIS A 425 -14.94 3.51 -17.23
C HIS A 425 -16.05 3.79 -16.20
N ILE A 426 -15.83 4.82 -15.39
CA ILE A 426 -16.76 5.21 -14.32
C ILE A 426 -18.16 5.50 -14.84
N GLU A 427 -18.27 6.10 -16.02
CA GLU A 427 -19.54 6.42 -16.66
C GLU A 427 -20.31 5.14 -17.06
N ASP A 428 -19.62 4.13 -17.61
CA ASP A 428 -20.21 2.83 -17.95
C ASP A 428 -20.58 2.04 -16.70
N THR A 429 -19.79 2.18 -15.64
CA THR A 429 -20.10 1.62 -14.32
C THR A 429 -21.40 2.18 -13.79
N ILE A 430 -21.54 3.50 -13.73
CA ILE A 430 -22.77 4.17 -13.24
C ILE A 430 -23.98 3.75 -14.09
N LYS A 431 -23.86 3.82 -15.42
CA LYS A 431 -24.92 3.43 -16.37
C LYS A 431 -25.37 1.98 -16.15
N GLY A 432 -24.43 1.07 -15.91
CA GLY A 432 -24.74 -0.34 -15.67
C GLY A 432 -25.54 -0.55 -14.39
N PHE A 433 -25.13 0.08 -13.29
CA PHE A 433 -25.86 -0.03 -12.03
C PHE A 433 -27.23 0.66 -12.09
N GLU A 434 -27.36 1.81 -12.75
CA GLU A 434 -28.64 2.49 -12.98
C GLU A 434 -29.61 1.59 -13.75
N ALA A 435 -29.17 0.91 -14.82
CA ALA A 435 -30.01 -0.02 -15.60
C ALA A 435 -30.53 -1.18 -14.74
N ILE A 436 -29.67 -1.75 -13.87
CA ILE A 436 -30.07 -2.84 -12.97
C ILE A 436 -31.08 -2.34 -11.93
N LEU A 437 -30.83 -1.19 -11.31
CA LEU A 437 -31.68 -0.61 -10.28
C LEU A 437 -33.00 -0.10 -10.86
N GLY A 438 -32.98 0.46 -12.06
CA GLY A 438 -34.17 0.92 -12.80
C GLY A 438 -35.11 -0.21 -13.20
N GLY A 439 -34.55 -1.42 -13.40
CA GLY A 439 -35.31 -2.60 -13.74
C GLY A 439 -35.28 -2.99 -15.23
N ASP A 440 -34.48 -2.31 -16.04
CA ASP A 440 -34.30 -2.64 -17.47
C ASP A 440 -33.75 -4.06 -17.66
N CYS A 441 -33.10 -4.57 -16.61
CA CYS A 441 -32.43 -5.89 -16.57
C CYS A 441 -33.26 -6.95 -15.84
N ASP A 442 -34.45 -6.69 -15.35
CA ASP A 442 -35.24 -7.61 -14.50
C ASP A 442 -35.54 -8.97 -15.18
N ASN A 443 -35.55 -9.02 -16.50
CA ASN A 443 -35.78 -10.24 -17.29
C ASN A 443 -34.50 -11.01 -17.67
N ILE A 444 -33.31 -10.46 -17.39
CA ILE A 444 -32.05 -11.10 -17.75
C ILE A 444 -31.63 -12.06 -16.64
N PRO A 445 -31.18 -13.28 -16.99
CA PRO A 445 -30.68 -14.24 -16.00
C PRO A 445 -29.54 -13.67 -15.15
N GLU A 446 -29.56 -13.92 -13.84
CA GLU A 446 -28.56 -13.40 -12.90
C GLU A 446 -27.12 -13.79 -13.27
N GLN A 447 -26.92 -14.96 -13.91
CA GLN A 447 -25.60 -15.47 -14.30
C GLN A 447 -24.91 -14.59 -15.34
N ASN A 448 -25.65 -13.87 -16.17
CA ASN A 448 -25.07 -13.02 -17.21
C ASN A 448 -24.30 -11.82 -16.65
N PHE A 449 -24.60 -11.45 -15.39
CA PHE A 449 -23.95 -10.33 -14.70
C PHE A 449 -22.59 -10.72 -14.09
N LEU A 450 -22.34 -12.03 -13.91
CA LEU A 450 -21.09 -12.50 -13.34
C LEU A 450 -19.95 -12.32 -14.34
N MET A 451 -18.84 -11.73 -13.87
CA MET A 451 -17.63 -11.45 -14.67
C MET A 451 -17.97 -10.74 -15.99
N ALA A 452 -18.86 -9.77 -15.93
CA ALA A 452 -19.14 -8.85 -17.03
C ALA A 452 -18.29 -7.57 -16.86
N GLY A 453 -17.90 -6.95 -17.93
CA GLY A 453 -17.33 -5.60 -17.92
C GLY A 453 -18.43 -4.56 -17.82
N SER A 454 -18.90 -4.04 -18.95
CA SER A 454 -20.00 -3.09 -18.99
C SER A 454 -21.37 -3.78 -19.06
N ILE A 455 -22.45 -3.00 -19.02
CA ILE A 455 -23.80 -3.52 -19.14
C ILE A 455 -24.09 -4.09 -20.55
N GLU A 456 -23.39 -3.61 -21.56
CA GLU A 456 -23.47 -4.11 -22.93
C GLU A 456 -23.01 -5.58 -23.00
N ASP A 457 -21.99 -5.97 -22.22
CA ASP A 457 -21.56 -7.38 -22.12
C ASP A 457 -22.67 -8.26 -21.55
N VAL A 458 -23.46 -7.74 -20.62
CA VAL A 458 -24.61 -8.47 -20.02
C VAL A 458 -25.69 -8.68 -21.07
N TYR A 459 -26.01 -7.66 -21.86
CA TYR A 459 -26.97 -7.78 -22.96
C TYR A 459 -26.50 -8.76 -24.03
N ALA A 460 -25.22 -8.72 -24.38
CA ALA A 460 -24.64 -9.65 -25.35
C ALA A 460 -24.67 -11.12 -24.91
N LYS A 461 -24.54 -11.41 -23.60
CA LYS A 461 -24.69 -12.76 -23.04
C LYS A 461 -26.15 -13.23 -23.01
N GLY A 462 -27.11 -12.33 -23.12
CA GLY A 462 -28.54 -12.60 -23.05
C GLY A 462 -29.18 -12.85 -24.40
N CYS A 463 -28.43 -12.61 -25.50
CA CYS A 463 -28.82 -12.96 -26.87
C CYS A 463 -28.19 -14.31 -27.25
#